data_e17e1d47bfb0c19a8707a394f5b3af80
#
_entry.id   e17e1d47bfb0c19a8707a394f5b3af80
#
_cell.length_a   1.000
_cell.length_b   1.000
_cell.length_c   1.000
_cell.angle_alpha   90.00
_cell.angle_beta   90.00
_cell.angle_gamma   90.00
#
_symmetry.space_group_name_H-M   'P 1'
#
loop_
_entity.id
_entity.type
_entity.pdbx_description
1 polymer ?
#
loop_
_entity_poly.entity_id
_entity_poly.type
_entity_poly.pdbx_seq_one_letter_code
_entity_poly.pdbx_strand_id
1 'polypeptide(L)'
;MIVTKFGGSSLADSAQFKKVKEIIDADSRRRVVVVSAPGKREAGDNKITDLLYTLDGHLRYGVPDDKIWDSIAGRYAEIARSLGLSIDIDAELRAFAKALGKNTDQSLLVSRGEYFCARLMSAYLGFAFVDAADVIRFSFD
;
A
#
# COMPACT_ATOMS: atom_id res chain seq x y z
N MET A 1 14.37 -17.69 11.62
CA MET A 1 13.71 -16.54 10.98
C MET A 1 12.46 -17.04 10.27
N ILE A 2 11.35 -16.34 10.41
CA ILE A 2 10.08 -16.63 9.74
C ILE A 2 9.71 -15.45 8.84
N VAL A 3 9.35 -15.73 7.60
CA VAL A 3 8.75 -14.79 6.67
C VAL A 3 7.24 -14.93 6.76
N THR A 4 6.53 -13.83 6.99
CA THR A 4 5.07 -13.81 7.06
C THR A 4 4.51 -12.96 5.92
N LYS A 5 3.39 -13.43 5.33
CA LYS A 5 2.71 -12.70 4.25
C LYS A 5 1.26 -12.46 4.63
N PHE A 6 0.81 -11.21 4.48
CA PHE A 6 -0.57 -10.80 4.73
C PHE A 6 -1.23 -10.34 3.42
N GLY A 7 -2.42 -10.87 3.16
CA GLY A 7 -3.24 -10.52 2.00
C GLY A 7 -4.05 -9.24 2.23
N GLY A 8 -4.64 -8.70 1.17
CA GLY A 8 -5.33 -7.42 1.21
C GLY A 8 -6.46 -7.31 2.23
N SER A 9 -7.25 -8.37 2.43
CA SER A 9 -8.31 -8.40 3.46
C SER A 9 -7.80 -8.25 4.89
N SER A 10 -6.57 -8.73 5.15
CA SER A 10 -5.88 -8.58 6.44
C SER A 10 -5.23 -7.20 6.62
N LEU A 11 -5.36 -6.32 5.65
CA LEU A 11 -4.71 -5.01 5.58
C LEU A 11 -5.70 -3.90 5.19
N ALA A 12 -7.01 -4.21 5.24
CA ALA A 12 -8.06 -3.33 4.72
C ALA A 12 -8.18 -1.99 5.48
N ASP A 13 -7.89 -2.01 6.79
CA ASP A 13 -8.02 -0.87 7.70
C ASP A 13 -7.10 -0.97 8.92
N SER A 14 -7.15 0.03 9.79
CA SER A 14 -6.35 0.09 11.00
C SER A 14 -6.65 -1.04 12.00
N ALA A 15 -7.89 -1.54 12.04
CA ALA A 15 -8.25 -2.66 12.93
C ALA A 15 -7.55 -3.95 12.47
N GLN A 16 -7.45 -4.17 11.17
CA GLN A 16 -6.70 -5.30 10.61
C GLN A 16 -5.18 -5.15 10.84
N PHE A 17 -4.63 -3.95 10.70
CA PHE A 17 -3.22 -3.68 11.04
C PHE A 17 -2.89 -4.04 12.50
N LYS A 18 -3.79 -3.74 13.44
CA LYS A 18 -3.61 -4.12 14.86
C LYS A 18 -3.53 -5.64 15.03
N LYS A 19 -4.41 -6.40 14.36
CA LYS A 19 -4.35 -7.87 14.38
C LYS A 19 -3.06 -8.43 13.77
N VAL A 20 -2.60 -7.82 12.68
CA VAL A 20 -1.31 -8.20 12.08
C VAL A 20 -0.18 -7.99 13.07
N LYS A 21 -0.16 -6.85 13.77
CA LYS A 21 0.86 -6.58 14.79
C LYS A 21 0.81 -7.60 15.93
N GLU A 22 -0.35 -7.95 16.45
CA GLU A 22 -0.51 -8.99 17.46
C GLU A 22 0.08 -10.34 17.00
N ILE A 23 -0.17 -10.72 15.73
CA ILE A 23 0.38 -11.93 15.14
C ILE A 23 1.92 -11.85 15.08
N ILE A 24 2.47 -10.71 14.64
CA ILE A 24 3.92 -10.54 14.53
C ILE A 24 4.58 -10.58 15.90
N ASP A 25 4.03 -9.83 16.87
CA ASP A 25 4.58 -9.71 18.21
C ASP A 25 4.51 -11.04 19.00
N ALA A 26 3.59 -11.94 18.65
CA ALA A 26 3.44 -13.24 19.30
C ALA A 26 4.62 -14.21 19.05
N ASP A 27 5.48 -13.96 18.07
CA ASP A 27 6.66 -14.78 17.82
C ASP A 27 7.81 -13.95 17.25
N SER A 28 8.84 -13.74 18.07
CA SER A 28 10.02 -12.93 17.72
C SER A 28 10.82 -13.44 16.51
N ARG A 29 10.57 -14.65 16.03
CA ARG A 29 11.16 -15.19 14.81
C ARG A 29 10.54 -14.62 13.53
N ARG A 30 9.35 -13.98 13.59
CA ARG A 30 8.65 -13.33 12.49
C ARG A 30 9.27 -11.97 12.18
N ARG A 31 10.38 -12.00 11.46
CA ARG A 31 11.23 -10.82 11.25
C ARG A 31 11.12 -10.21 9.85
N VAL A 32 10.52 -10.92 8.93
CA VAL A 32 10.25 -10.44 7.56
C VAL A 32 8.73 -10.46 7.34
N VAL A 33 8.18 -9.31 7.00
CA VAL A 33 6.74 -9.13 6.78
C VAL A 33 6.52 -8.65 5.35
N VAL A 34 5.74 -9.41 4.60
CA VAL A 34 5.35 -9.08 3.23
C VAL A 34 3.87 -8.72 3.23
N VAL A 35 3.52 -7.58 2.66
CA VAL A 35 2.15 -7.07 2.64
C VAL A 35 1.63 -6.93 1.21
N SER A 36 0.32 -7.03 1.04
CA SER A 36 -0.41 -6.66 -0.17
C SER A 36 -0.96 -5.23 -0.05
N ALA A 37 -1.49 -4.70 -1.14
CA ALA A 37 -2.32 -3.50 -1.09
C ALA A 37 -3.57 -3.73 -0.22
N PRO A 38 -4.13 -2.69 0.43
CA PRO A 38 -5.34 -2.80 1.23
C PRO A 38 -6.53 -3.32 0.42
N GLY A 39 -7.20 -4.34 0.96
CA GLY A 39 -8.40 -4.93 0.40
C GLY A 39 -9.67 -4.14 0.73
N LYS A 40 -10.82 -4.77 0.54
CA LYS A 40 -12.12 -4.22 0.91
C LYS A 40 -12.30 -4.22 2.43
N ARG A 41 -12.86 -3.14 2.97
CA ARG A 41 -13.30 -3.07 4.38
C ARG A 41 -14.66 -3.74 4.57
N GLU A 42 -15.51 -3.65 3.54
CA GLU A 42 -16.86 -4.21 3.50
C GLU A 42 -17.26 -4.60 2.07
N ALA A 43 -18.41 -5.24 1.88
CA ALA A 43 -18.84 -5.77 0.59
C ALA A 43 -18.96 -4.71 -0.53
N GLY A 44 -19.37 -3.48 -0.20
CA GLY A 44 -19.53 -2.37 -1.15
C GLY A 44 -18.26 -1.57 -1.43
N ASP A 45 -17.15 -1.90 -0.75
CA ASP A 45 -15.90 -1.15 -0.87
C ASP A 45 -15.07 -1.58 -2.09
N ASN A 46 -14.10 -0.76 -2.48
CA ASN A 46 -13.15 -1.05 -3.54
C ASN A 46 -11.81 -1.50 -2.96
N LYS A 47 -11.16 -2.45 -3.63
CA LYS A 47 -9.75 -2.76 -3.36
C LYS A 47 -8.88 -1.63 -3.90
N ILE A 48 -7.81 -1.32 -3.20
CA ILE A 48 -6.85 -0.31 -3.68
C ILE A 48 -6.27 -0.71 -5.05
N THR A 49 -5.99 -1.98 -5.27
CA THR A 49 -5.49 -2.47 -6.57
C THR A 49 -6.48 -2.17 -7.71
N ASP A 50 -7.79 -2.40 -7.49
CA ASP A 50 -8.82 -2.12 -8.51
C ASP A 50 -8.90 -0.62 -8.81
N LEU A 51 -8.77 0.25 -7.79
CA LEU A 51 -8.72 1.70 -7.96
C LEU A 51 -7.47 2.14 -8.73
N LEU A 52 -6.32 1.52 -8.50
CA LEU A 52 -5.09 1.83 -9.22
C LEU A 52 -5.18 1.45 -10.71
N TYR A 53 -5.78 0.31 -11.05
CA TYR A 53 -6.06 -0.03 -12.45
C TYR A 53 -7.04 0.94 -13.11
N THR A 54 -8.07 1.37 -12.38
CA THR A 54 -9.02 2.39 -12.89
C THR A 54 -8.31 3.72 -13.11
N LEU A 55 -7.44 4.12 -12.18
CA LEU A 55 -6.61 5.32 -12.31
C LEU A 55 -5.70 5.26 -13.56
N ASP A 56 -5.04 4.13 -13.82
CA ASP A 56 -4.23 3.93 -15.02
C ASP A 56 -5.05 4.22 -16.29
N GLY A 57 -6.26 3.67 -16.36
CA GLY A 57 -7.17 3.93 -17.49
C GLY A 57 -7.50 5.41 -17.64
N HIS A 58 -7.82 6.10 -16.55
CA HIS A 58 -8.12 7.54 -16.57
C HIS A 58 -6.91 8.38 -17.05
N LEU A 59 -5.72 8.09 -16.53
CA LEU A 59 -4.49 8.77 -16.94
C LEU A 59 -4.21 8.59 -18.44
N ARG A 60 -4.35 7.37 -18.96
CA ARG A 60 -4.10 7.06 -20.38
C ARG A 60 -5.03 7.79 -21.33
N TYR A 61 -6.30 7.90 -20.96
CA TYR A 61 -7.33 8.50 -21.80
C TYR A 61 -7.63 9.97 -21.47
N GLY A 62 -6.91 10.56 -20.51
CA GLY A 62 -7.09 11.96 -20.13
C GLY A 62 -8.44 12.24 -19.48
N VAL A 63 -9.02 11.26 -18.78
CA VAL A 63 -10.25 11.41 -18.00
C VAL A 63 -9.91 11.96 -16.62
N PRO A 64 -10.71 12.86 -16.03
CA PRO A 64 -10.47 13.36 -14.67
C PRO A 64 -10.34 12.21 -13.66
N ASP A 65 -9.33 12.27 -12.81
CA ASP A 65 -8.90 11.19 -11.93
C ASP A 65 -8.84 11.57 -10.43
N ASP A 66 -9.05 12.84 -10.11
CA ASP A 66 -8.94 13.38 -8.75
C ASP A 66 -9.70 12.54 -7.71
N LYS A 67 -10.95 12.18 -8.00
CA LYS A 67 -11.77 11.39 -7.07
C LYS A 67 -11.24 9.98 -6.83
N ILE A 68 -10.61 9.38 -7.84
CA ILE A 68 -10.03 8.03 -7.71
C ILE A 68 -8.78 8.13 -6.86
N TRP A 69 -7.92 9.11 -7.16
CA TRP A 69 -6.71 9.33 -6.38
C TRP A 69 -7.05 9.69 -4.92
N ASP A 70 -8.00 10.58 -4.68
CA ASP A 70 -8.45 10.96 -3.34
C ASP A 70 -8.94 9.75 -2.54
N SER A 71 -9.63 8.80 -3.19
CA SER A 71 -10.07 7.56 -2.55
C SER A 71 -8.89 6.66 -2.17
N ILE A 72 -7.88 6.57 -3.03
CA ILE A 72 -6.64 5.81 -2.75
C ILE A 72 -5.85 6.45 -1.62
N ALA A 73 -5.53 7.73 -1.76
CA ALA A 73 -4.74 8.48 -0.78
C ALA A 73 -5.44 8.55 0.58
N GLY A 74 -6.75 8.80 0.56
CA GLY A 74 -7.58 8.85 1.77
C GLY A 74 -7.53 7.55 2.57
N ARG A 75 -7.47 6.38 1.93
CA ARG A 75 -7.34 5.09 2.62
C ARG A 75 -6.06 5.00 3.44
N TYR A 76 -4.92 5.33 2.84
CA TYR A 76 -3.63 5.30 3.54
C TYR A 76 -3.54 6.34 4.64
N ALA A 77 -4.01 7.56 4.38
CA ALA A 77 -4.06 8.63 5.37
C ALA A 77 -4.94 8.27 6.58
N GLU A 78 -6.09 7.64 6.34
CA GLU A 78 -7.00 7.16 7.40
C GLU A 78 -6.32 6.10 8.28
N ILE A 79 -5.66 5.09 7.66
CA ILE A 79 -4.93 4.05 8.39
C ILE A 79 -3.83 4.68 9.24
N ALA A 80 -3.00 5.56 8.65
CA ALA A 80 -1.91 6.23 9.35
C ALA A 80 -2.41 7.03 10.56
N ARG A 81 -3.45 7.82 10.37
CA ARG A 81 -4.06 8.65 11.42
C ARG A 81 -4.65 7.80 12.54
N SER A 82 -5.39 6.75 12.18
CA SER A 82 -6.05 5.86 13.15
C SER A 82 -5.06 5.04 13.98
N LEU A 83 -3.85 4.80 13.45
CA LEU A 83 -2.76 4.13 14.15
C LEU A 83 -1.81 5.10 14.86
N GLY A 84 -2.00 6.41 14.71
CA GLY A 84 -1.14 7.43 15.32
C GLY A 84 0.31 7.39 14.79
N LEU A 85 0.49 7.08 13.50
CA LEU A 85 1.82 6.98 12.91
C LEU A 85 2.44 8.37 12.72
N SER A 86 3.74 8.49 13.00
CA SER A 86 4.51 9.72 12.82
C SER A 86 5.04 9.91 11.39
N ILE A 87 4.90 8.91 10.51
CA ILE A 87 5.29 9.02 9.10
C ILE A 87 4.40 10.05 8.38
N ASP A 88 5.00 10.92 7.58
CA ASP A 88 4.26 11.85 6.73
C ASP A 88 3.87 11.16 5.41
N ILE A 89 2.92 10.23 5.52
CA ILE A 89 2.42 9.50 4.35
C ILE A 89 1.73 10.44 3.36
N ASP A 90 1.10 11.52 3.83
CA ASP A 90 0.45 12.49 2.97
C ASP A 90 1.45 13.20 2.07
N ALA A 91 2.65 13.51 2.55
CA ALA A 91 3.71 14.08 1.72
C ALA A 91 4.20 13.09 0.66
N GLU A 92 4.37 11.82 1.00
CA GLU A 92 4.77 10.78 0.05
C GLU A 92 3.69 10.57 -1.04
N LEU A 93 2.42 10.50 -0.66
CA LEU A 93 1.29 10.37 -1.58
C LEU A 93 1.18 11.57 -2.52
N ARG A 94 1.32 12.80 -2.00
CA ARG A 94 1.30 14.03 -2.82
C ARG A 94 2.49 14.09 -3.78
N ALA A 95 3.67 13.69 -3.35
CA ALA A 95 4.85 13.64 -4.21
C ALA A 95 4.65 12.65 -5.37
N PHE A 96 4.09 11.49 -5.09
CA PHE A 96 3.79 10.49 -6.10
C PHE A 96 2.71 10.99 -7.08
N ALA A 97 1.62 11.59 -6.57
CA ALA A 97 0.55 12.13 -7.41
C ALA A 97 1.04 13.16 -8.43
N LYS A 98 1.98 14.03 -8.02
CA LYS A 98 2.58 15.03 -8.92
C LYS A 98 3.39 14.43 -10.06
N ALA A 99 3.88 13.21 -9.90
CA ALA A 99 4.64 12.50 -10.92
C ALA A 99 3.76 11.69 -11.89
N LEU A 100 2.46 11.57 -11.59
CA LEU A 100 1.53 10.81 -12.43
C LEU A 100 1.22 11.56 -13.74
N GLY A 101 1.07 10.82 -14.81
CA GLY A 101 0.70 11.34 -16.10
C GLY A 101 0.39 10.24 -17.12
N LYS A 102 0.03 10.65 -18.33
CA LYS A 102 -0.38 9.74 -19.42
C LYS A 102 0.62 8.62 -19.72
N ASN A 103 1.90 8.87 -19.49
CA ASN A 103 2.98 7.92 -19.76
C ASN A 103 3.46 7.18 -18.52
N THR A 104 2.74 7.27 -17.40
CA THR A 104 3.08 6.51 -16.20
C THR A 104 3.02 5.02 -16.51
N ASP A 105 4.08 4.29 -16.14
CA ASP A 105 4.10 2.83 -16.28
C ASP A 105 3.06 2.19 -15.37
N GLN A 106 2.22 1.31 -15.95
CA GLN A 106 1.14 0.65 -15.21
C GLN A 106 1.67 -0.22 -14.06
N SER A 107 2.76 -0.94 -14.32
CA SER A 107 3.33 -1.84 -13.30
C SER A 107 3.87 -1.03 -12.11
N LEU A 108 4.52 0.11 -12.40
CA LEU A 108 4.95 1.04 -11.36
C LEU A 108 3.74 1.56 -10.59
N LEU A 109 2.71 2.05 -11.27
CA LEU A 109 1.52 2.62 -10.63
C LEU A 109 0.83 1.59 -9.72
N VAL A 110 0.54 0.40 -10.25
CA VAL A 110 -0.18 -0.65 -9.50
C VAL A 110 0.64 -1.15 -8.32
N SER A 111 1.97 -1.29 -8.48
CA SER A 111 2.86 -1.72 -7.38
C SER A 111 2.91 -0.75 -6.19
N ARG A 112 2.49 0.50 -6.38
CA ARG A 112 2.43 1.47 -5.27
C ARG A 112 1.37 1.14 -4.22
N GLY A 113 0.40 0.31 -4.55
CA GLY A 113 -0.52 -0.25 -3.57
C GLY A 113 0.19 -0.99 -2.44
N GLU A 114 1.06 -1.92 -2.79
CA GLU A 114 1.90 -2.66 -1.86
C GLU A 114 2.96 -1.76 -1.21
N TYR A 115 3.57 -0.87 -1.97
CA TYR A 115 4.58 0.06 -1.49
C TYR A 115 4.07 0.91 -0.32
N PHE A 116 2.98 1.64 -0.50
CA PHE A 116 2.44 2.50 0.56
C PHE A 116 1.93 1.69 1.75
N CYS A 117 1.35 0.51 1.51
CA CYS A 117 0.95 -0.39 2.59
C CYS A 117 2.17 -0.84 3.42
N ALA A 118 3.27 -1.19 2.76
CA ALA A 118 4.52 -1.59 3.43
C ALA A 118 5.16 -0.41 4.19
N ARG A 119 5.08 0.80 3.66
CA ARG A 119 5.52 2.02 4.37
C ARG A 119 4.77 2.19 5.70
N LEU A 120 3.45 2.06 5.69
CA LEU A 120 2.65 2.14 6.91
C LEU A 120 2.92 0.98 7.88
N MET A 121 3.01 -0.24 7.36
CA MET A 121 3.26 -1.42 8.19
C MET A 121 4.64 -1.37 8.84
N SER A 122 5.68 -0.97 8.11
CA SER A 122 7.02 -0.82 8.67
C SER A 122 7.06 0.22 9.79
N ALA A 123 6.41 1.36 9.59
CA ALA A 123 6.30 2.40 10.62
C ALA A 123 5.53 1.89 11.85
N TYR A 124 4.45 1.13 11.65
CA TYR A 124 3.63 0.61 12.73
C TYR A 124 4.32 -0.48 13.55
N LEU A 125 5.09 -1.35 12.88
CA LEU A 125 5.86 -2.42 13.54
C LEU A 125 7.20 -1.94 14.10
N GLY A 126 7.69 -0.78 13.69
CA GLY A 126 9.05 -0.33 13.99
C GLY A 126 10.13 -1.14 13.23
N PHE A 127 9.76 -1.70 12.08
CA PHE A 127 10.66 -2.47 11.23
C PHE A 127 11.28 -1.60 10.14
N ALA A 128 12.46 -2.00 9.64
CA ALA A 128 13.05 -1.37 8.48
C ALA A 128 12.18 -1.61 7.24
N PHE A 129 11.94 -0.56 6.48
CA PHE A 129 11.28 -0.66 5.18
C PHE A 129 12.30 -1.10 4.11
N VAL A 130 11.88 -2.04 3.26
CA VAL A 130 12.64 -2.48 2.09
C VAL A 130 11.70 -2.42 0.89
N ASP A 131 12.04 -1.64 -0.14
CA ASP A 131 11.30 -1.68 -1.40
C ASP A 131 11.64 -2.97 -2.15
N ALA A 132 10.62 -3.74 -2.52
CA ALA A 132 10.80 -4.97 -3.28
C ALA A 132 11.53 -4.73 -4.62
N ALA A 133 11.35 -3.55 -5.21
CA ALA A 133 12.04 -3.16 -6.46
C ALA A 133 13.56 -3.07 -6.32
N ASP A 134 14.07 -2.84 -5.12
CA ASP A 134 15.52 -2.74 -4.86
C ASP A 134 16.18 -4.13 -4.72
N VAL A 135 15.41 -5.15 -4.33
CA VAL A 135 15.96 -6.46 -3.94
C VAL A 135 15.51 -7.61 -4.84
N ILE A 136 14.40 -7.47 -5.58
CA ILE A 136 13.90 -8.48 -6.50
C ILE A 136 14.32 -8.13 -7.91
N ARG A 137 14.99 -9.07 -8.56
CA ARG A 137 15.41 -8.95 -9.96
C ARG A 137 14.87 -10.13 -10.75
N PHE A 138 14.38 -9.83 -11.96
CA PHE A 138 13.98 -10.85 -12.91
C PHE A 138 15.01 -10.91 -14.04
N SER A 139 15.47 -12.09 -14.41
CA SER A 139 16.17 -12.34 -15.66
C SER A 139 15.22 -13.04 -16.61
N PHE A 140 15.18 -12.60 -17.86
CA PHE A 140 14.50 -13.29 -18.93
C PHE A 140 15.60 -14.03 -19.72
N ASP A 141 15.72 -15.35 -19.47
CA ASP A 141 16.61 -16.23 -20.21
C ASP A 141 15.89 -16.75 -21.47
#